data_59559c3b7f776b295681d64d6f7176e3
#
_entry.id   59559c3b7f776b295681d64d6f7176e3
#
_cell.length_a   1.000
_cell.length_b   1.000
_cell.length_c   1.000
_cell.angle_alpha   90.00
_cell.angle_beta   90.00
_cell.angle_gamma   90.00
#
_symmetry.space_group_name_H-M   'P 1'
#
loop_
_entity.id
_entity.type
_entity.pdbx_description
1 polymer ?
#
loop_
_entity_poly.entity_id
_entity_poly.type
_entity_poly.pdbx_seq_one_letter_code
_entity_poly.pdbx_strand_id
1 'polypeptide(L)'
;TSGTQMVKDIRPGYPSSQTYNPYDGLSSDYLYVLGNHVYFAANDGTNGTELWKSDGTASGTMMVKDIYSGGGGLKNFNTMTVLDNNIYFTANDGTHGTELWKSDGTTSGTMMIKDINTNILSSGSNANSFTSNHVMTTTENMVIFSANDGTHGNELWKTDGTAAGTALVMDLTPGSHSSMGYPWSSVISHMTSMGDLAFFYVDSNSAGASSYKAAFVTDGTPEGTFAIANSSSLGYVSSMTGFTAIGDQMYFVVGGGGSNLYVSDGTIN
;
A
#
# COMPACT_ATOMS: atom_id res chain seq x y z
N THR A 1 -8.83 -35.48 6.00
CA THR A 1 -7.74 -35.91 5.09
C THR A 1 -6.43 -35.71 5.81
N SER A 2 -5.61 -36.73 5.91
CA SER A 2 -4.28 -36.66 6.51
C SER A 2 -3.42 -35.67 5.73
N GLY A 3 -3.03 -34.56 6.32
CA GLY A 3 -2.16 -33.56 5.66
C GLY A 3 -2.69 -32.12 5.71
N THR A 4 -3.98 -31.90 6.00
CA THR A 4 -4.52 -30.55 6.19
C THR A 4 -5.03 -30.42 7.62
N GLN A 5 -4.53 -29.42 8.34
CA GLN A 5 -4.92 -29.17 9.74
C GLN A 5 -4.97 -27.66 10.02
N MET A 6 -5.80 -27.27 10.97
CA MET A 6 -5.80 -25.93 11.51
C MET A 6 -4.55 -25.73 12.36
N VAL A 7 -3.79 -24.65 12.12
CA VAL A 7 -2.59 -24.32 12.89
C VAL A 7 -2.96 -23.82 14.28
N LYS A 8 -3.89 -22.86 14.35
CA LYS A 8 -4.35 -22.25 15.59
C LYS A 8 -5.73 -21.62 15.40
N ASP A 9 -6.61 -21.78 16.40
CA ASP A 9 -7.79 -20.94 16.55
C ASP A 9 -7.35 -19.62 17.20
N ILE A 10 -7.30 -18.54 16.42
CA ILE A 10 -6.84 -17.23 16.88
C ILE A 10 -7.88 -16.55 17.76
N ARG A 11 -9.17 -16.84 17.55
CA ARG A 11 -10.29 -16.28 18.31
C ARG A 11 -11.16 -17.39 18.90
N PRO A 12 -10.71 -18.09 19.92
CA PRO A 12 -11.43 -19.21 20.51
C PRO A 12 -12.76 -18.76 21.14
N GLY A 13 -13.78 -19.59 20.98
CA GLY A 13 -15.10 -19.35 21.59
C GLY A 13 -16.05 -18.47 20.81
N TYR A 14 -15.70 -18.08 19.59
CA TYR A 14 -16.64 -17.38 18.70
C TYR A 14 -17.64 -18.37 18.14
N PRO A 15 -18.97 -18.24 18.48
CA PRO A 15 -19.95 -19.21 18.02
C PRO A 15 -20.20 -19.06 16.51
N SER A 16 -20.20 -20.17 15.79
CA SER A 16 -20.48 -20.24 14.34
C SER A 16 -21.85 -19.73 13.92
N SER A 17 -22.71 -19.34 14.91
CA SER A 17 -24.07 -18.85 14.72
C SER A 17 -24.22 -17.33 14.72
N GLN A 18 -23.13 -16.58 14.94
CA GLN A 18 -23.17 -15.11 14.87
C GLN A 18 -22.97 -14.63 13.43
N THR A 19 -23.55 -13.47 13.11
CA THR A 19 -23.38 -12.82 11.81
C THR A 19 -21.89 -12.69 11.51
N TYR A 20 -21.50 -13.25 10.38
CA TYR A 20 -20.12 -13.18 9.85
C TYR A 20 -19.63 -11.73 9.89
N ASN A 21 -18.64 -11.48 10.73
CA ASN A 21 -17.85 -10.27 10.67
C ASN A 21 -16.58 -10.62 9.90
N PRO A 22 -16.37 -10.09 8.69
CA PRO A 22 -15.20 -10.43 7.88
C PRO A 22 -13.86 -10.06 8.52
N TYR A 23 -13.90 -9.37 9.66
CA TYR A 23 -12.72 -8.93 10.42
C TYR A 23 -12.41 -9.80 11.64
N ASP A 24 -13.13 -10.92 11.83
CA ASP A 24 -12.92 -11.82 12.97
C ASP A 24 -11.96 -12.96 12.61
N GLY A 25 -10.97 -13.20 13.47
CA GLY A 25 -9.91 -14.17 13.23
C GLY A 25 -8.90 -13.65 12.19
N LEU A 26 -8.67 -14.42 11.13
CA LEU A 26 -7.80 -13.99 10.02
C LEU A 26 -8.52 -12.90 9.20
N SER A 27 -7.96 -11.70 9.20
CA SER A 27 -8.56 -10.53 8.56
C SER A 27 -7.90 -10.16 7.23
N SER A 28 -7.01 -11.04 6.70
CA SER A 28 -6.26 -10.82 5.47
C SER A 28 -6.45 -11.99 4.51
N ASP A 29 -6.80 -11.72 3.28
CA ASP A 29 -6.79 -12.71 2.19
C ASP A 29 -5.36 -12.97 1.70
N TYR A 30 -4.38 -12.22 2.20
CA TYR A 30 -2.99 -12.27 1.76
C TYR A 30 -2.07 -12.72 2.90
N LEU A 31 -1.14 -13.61 2.55
CA LEU A 31 -0.05 -14.04 3.42
C LEU A 31 1.27 -13.54 2.85
N TYR A 32 2.08 -12.93 3.69
CA TYR A 32 3.40 -12.43 3.31
C TYR A 32 4.48 -13.25 3.97
N VAL A 33 5.52 -13.61 3.22
CA VAL A 33 6.61 -14.46 3.71
C VAL A 33 7.81 -13.60 4.05
N LEU A 34 8.31 -13.75 5.29
CA LEU A 34 9.59 -13.20 5.72
C LEU A 34 10.34 -14.26 6.53
N GLY A 35 11.52 -14.67 6.06
CA GLY A 35 12.27 -15.78 6.63
C GLY A 35 11.45 -17.08 6.63
N ASN A 36 11.34 -17.71 7.79
CA ASN A 36 10.59 -18.96 7.97
C ASN A 36 9.16 -18.73 8.53
N HIS A 37 8.63 -17.53 8.43
CA HIS A 37 7.30 -17.19 8.93
C HIS A 37 6.41 -16.63 7.83
N VAL A 38 5.11 -16.87 7.97
CA VAL A 38 4.07 -16.13 7.27
C VAL A 38 3.53 -15.03 8.19
N TYR A 39 3.25 -13.87 7.62
CA TYR A 39 2.70 -12.70 8.32
C TYR A 39 1.34 -12.35 7.73
N PHE A 40 0.44 -11.92 8.60
CA PHE A 40 -0.94 -11.63 8.24
C PHE A 40 -1.60 -10.72 9.28
N ALA A 41 -2.72 -10.13 8.94
CA ALA A 41 -3.56 -9.41 9.86
C ALA A 41 -4.59 -10.35 10.51
N ALA A 42 -4.73 -10.29 11.83
CA ALA A 42 -5.72 -11.07 12.54
C ALA A 42 -6.23 -10.37 13.79
N ASN A 43 -7.46 -10.71 14.19
CA ASN A 43 -8.14 -10.20 15.37
C ASN A 43 -8.43 -11.36 16.35
N ASP A 44 -7.87 -11.28 17.55
CA ASP A 44 -8.07 -12.28 18.61
C ASP A 44 -9.33 -12.04 19.47
N GLY A 45 -10.06 -10.96 19.17
CA GLY A 45 -11.25 -10.54 19.91
C GLY A 45 -10.98 -9.69 21.15
N THR A 46 -9.71 -9.38 21.43
CA THR A 46 -9.28 -8.59 22.59
C THR A 46 -8.50 -7.35 22.17
N ASN A 47 -7.51 -7.53 21.30
CA ASN A 47 -6.58 -6.46 20.89
C ASN A 47 -6.97 -5.78 19.57
N GLY A 48 -8.11 -6.18 18.97
CA GLY A 48 -8.46 -5.72 17.64
C GLY A 48 -7.64 -6.40 16.55
N THR A 49 -7.58 -5.80 15.35
CA THR A 49 -6.82 -6.36 14.24
C THR A 49 -5.39 -5.85 14.27
N GLU A 50 -4.45 -6.77 14.44
CA GLU A 50 -3.03 -6.48 14.57
C GLU A 50 -2.19 -7.35 13.63
N LEU A 51 -0.87 -7.07 13.56
CA LEU A 51 0.08 -7.89 12.81
C LEU A 51 0.39 -9.18 13.57
N TRP A 52 0.20 -10.31 12.90
CA TRP A 52 0.49 -11.65 13.40
C TRP A 52 1.53 -12.34 12.53
N LYS A 53 2.19 -13.34 13.12
CA LYS A 53 3.10 -14.25 12.42
C LYS A 53 2.84 -15.68 12.80
N SER A 54 3.27 -16.61 11.92
CA SER A 54 3.21 -18.05 12.16
C SER A 54 4.38 -18.77 11.49
N ASP A 55 4.95 -19.75 12.20
CA ASP A 55 5.92 -20.73 11.66
C ASP A 55 5.25 -22.05 11.27
N GLY A 56 3.91 -22.11 11.28
CA GLY A 56 3.11 -23.30 11.03
C GLY A 56 2.81 -24.12 12.30
N THR A 57 3.26 -23.68 13.47
CA THR A 57 2.91 -24.31 14.76
C THR A 57 1.94 -23.43 15.56
N ALA A 58 1.15 -24.02 16.45
CA ALA A 58 0.25 -23.26 17.32
C ALA A 58 1.00 -22.33 18.28
N SER A 59 2.20 -22.73 18.75
CA SER A 59 3.06 -21.93 19.62
C SER A 59 3.78 -20.79 18.89
N GLY A 60 4.18 -21.03 17.64
CA GLY A 60 4.80 -20.01 16.79
C GLY A 60 3.82 -19.08 16.09
N THR A 61 2.49 -19.33 16.25
CA THR A 61 1.45 -18.43 15.77
C THR A 61 1.08 -17.43 16.85
N MET A 62 1.50 -16.16 16.69
CA MET A 62 1.35 -15.13 17.71
C MET A 62 1.25 -13.72 17.11
N MET A 63 0.64 -12.82 17.86
CA MET A 63 0.66 -11.39 17.57
C MET A 63 2.09 -10.86 17.71
N VAL A 64 2.54 -10.05 16.76
CA VAL A 64 3.87 -9.43 16.75
C VAL A 64 3.91 -8.25 17.73
N LYS A 65 2.88 -7.40 17.67
CA LYS A 65 2.72 -6.23 18.51
C LYS A 65 1.26 -5.79 18.56
N ASP A 66 0.79 -5.37 19.74
CA ASP A 66 -0.41 -4.56 19.90
C ASP A 66 -0.02 -3.11 19.58
N ILE A 67 -0.32 -2.68 18.35
CA ILE A 67 0.05 -1.34 17.83
C ILE A 67 -0.90 -0.29 18.38
N TYR A 68 -2.19 -0.62 18.47
CA TYR A 68 -3.20 0.27 19.01
C TYR A 68 -3.94 -0.37 20.17
N SER A 69 -3.43 -0.18 21.37
CA SER A 69 -4.06 -0.71 22.59
C SER A 69 -5.48 -0.14 22.79
N GLY A 70 -6.47 -1.03 22.77
CA GLY A 70 -7.89 -0.68 22.85
C GLY A 70 -8.60 -0.47 21.51
N GLY A 71 -7.92 -0.72 20.39
CA GLY A 71 -8.47 -0.67 19.02
C GLY A 71 -7.77 -1.66 18.10
N GLY A 72 -8.00 -1.58 16.81
CA GLY A 72 -7.24 -2.34 15.82
C GLY A 72 -6.21 -1.43 15.13
N GLY A 73 -4.95 -1.79 15.20
CA GLY A 73 -3.85 -1.04 14.58
C GLY A 73 -3.88 -1.16 13.06
N LEU A 74 -4.23 -2.31 12.52
CA LEU A 74 -4.33 -2.54 11.09
C LEU A 74 -5.79 -2.39 10.61
N LYS A 75 -6.06 -1.42 9.73
CA LYS A 75 -7.42 -1.16 9.20
C LYS A 75 -7.61 -1.47 7.73
N ASN A 76 -6.55 -1.46 6.93
CA ASN A 76 -6.58 -1.68 5.48
C ASN A 76 -5.43 -2.62 5.10
N PHE A 77 -5.63 -3.91 5.30
CA PHE A 77 -4.57 -4.93 5.28
C PHE A 77 -4.20 -5.44 3.89
N ASN A 78 -4.77 -4.87 2.84
CA ASN A 78 -4.61 -5.41 1.49
C ASN A 78 -3.27 -5.04 0.85
N THR A 79 -2.44 -4.26 1.55
CA THR A 79 -1.20 -3.75 0.99
C THR A 79 -0.08 -3.87 2.02
N MET A 80 0.62 -4.98 1.96
CA MET A 80 1.91 -5.18 2.63
C MET A 80 2.94 -5.53 1.57
N THR A 81 4.20 -5.27 1.84
CA THR A 81 5.31 -5.68 0.99
C THR A 81 6.52 -6.04 1.82
N VAL A 82 7.47 -6.75 1.22
CA VAL A 82 8.69 -7.19 1.90
C VAL A 82 9.89 -6.62 1.18
N LEU A 83 10.74 -5.93 1.93
CA LEU A 83 12.05 -5.48 1.45
C LEU A 83 13.11 -5.85 2.47
N ASP A 84 14.19 -6.46 2.01
CA ASP A 84 15.26 -6.99 2.85
C ASP A 84 14.71 -7.93 3.92
N ASN A 85 14.94 -7.63 5.18
CA ASN A 85 14.47 -8.42 6.30
C ASN A 85 13.33 -7.73 7.07
N ASN A 86 12.49 -6.95 6.38
CA ASN A 86 11.35 -6.26 6.97
C ASN A 86 10.08 -6.41 6.15
N ILE A 87 8.95 -6.48 6.84
CA ILE A 87 7.61 -6.25 6.27
C ILE A 87 7.26 -4.79 6.43
N TYR A 88 6.74 -4.18 5.37
CA TYR A 88 6.20 -2.82 5.33
C TYR A 88 4.69 -2.89 5.20
N PHE A 89 4.00 -2.11 6.00
CA PHE A 89 2.54 -2.11 6.09
C PHE A 89 2.02 -0.78 6.63
N THR A 90 0.72 -0.56 6.55
CA THR A 90 0.08 0.62 7.12
C THR A 90 -0.62 0.28 8.42
N ALA A 91 -0.42 1.11 9.45
CA ALA A 91 -1.05 0.94 10.75
C ALA A 91 -1.33 2.29 11.43
N ASN A 92 -2.28 2.26 12.37
CA ASN A 92 -2.67 3.40 13.20
C ASN A 92 -2.42 3.04 14.66
N ASP A 93 -1.66 3.85 15.36
CA ASP A 93 -1.37 3.66 16.81
C ASP A 93 -2.36 4.39 17.73
N GLY A 94 -3.40 5.01 17.15
CA GLY A 94 -4.37 5.81 17.88
C GLY A 94 -3.93 7.26 18.14
N THR A 95 -2.72 7.63 17.74
CA THR A 95 -2.13 8.95 17.98
C THR A 95 -1.77 9.69 16.69
N HIS A 96 -1.12 9.02 15.74
CA HIS A 96 -0.57 9.66 14.54
C HIS A 96 -1.42 9.50 13.27
N GLY A 97 -2.59 8.87 13.38
CA GLY A 97 -3.36 8.50 12.21
C GLY A 97 -2.83 7.20 11.58
N THR A 98 -3.18 6.93 10.32
CA THR A 98 -2.70 5.75 9.60
C THR A 98 -1.43 6.09 8.85
N GLU A 99 -0.32 5.51 9.28
CA GLU A 99 1.02 5.81 8.78
C GLU A 99 1.75 4.55 8.26
N LEU A 100 2.93 4.75 7.65
CA LEU A 100 3.78 3.65 7.19
C LEU A 100 4.60 3.08 8.35
N TRP A 101 4.49 1.77 8.52
CA TRP A 101 5.19 0.98 9.53
C TRP A 101 6.08 -0.07 8.90
N LYS A 102 7.07 -0.53 9.67
CA LYS A 102 7.86 -1.71 9.33
C LYS A 102 7.96 -2.66 10.52
N SER A 103 8.27 -3.92 10.23
CA SER A 103 8.51 -4.95 11.24
C SER A 103 9.54 -5.97 10.74
N ASP A 104 10.52 -6.31 11.59
CA ASP A 104 11.41 -7.47 11.43
C ASP A 104 10.82 -8.75 12.05
N GLY A 105 9.56 -8.70 12.48
CA GLY A 105 8.86 -9.78 13.18
C GLY A 105 9.08 -9.81 14.68
N THR A 106 9.76 -8.81 15.26
CA THR A 106 9.86 -8.62 16.71
C THR A 106 9.01 -7.43 17.17
N THR A 107 8.63 -7.42 18.43
CA THR A 107 7.88 -6.28 19.00
C THR A 107 8.69 -4.98 18.99
N SER A 108 10.01 -5.06 19.24
CA SER A 108 10.93 -3.91 19.22
C SER A 108 11.25 -3.41 17.82
N GLY A 109 11.32 -4.30 16.83
CA GLY A 109 11.53 -3.97 15.41
C GLY A 109 10.26 -3.55 14.68
N THR A 110 9.10 -3.61 15.35
CA THR A 110 7.82 -3.14 14.81
C THR A 110 7.61 -1.69 15.21
N MET A 111 7.74 -0.76 14.25
CA MET A 111 7.72 0.67 14.49
C MET A 111 7.19 1.47 13.29
N MET A 112 6.61 2.63 13.57
CA MET A 112 6.29 3.64 12.57
C MET A 112 7.60 4.18 11.98
N ILE A 113 7.65 4.31 10.65
CA ILE A 113 8.84 4.83 9.96
C ILE A 113 8.83 6.36 10.02
N LYS A 114 7.68 6.97 9.72
CA LYS A 114 7.50 8.42 9.69
C LYS A 114 6.04 8.77 9.83
N ASP A 115 5.74 9.82 10.60
CA ASP A 115 4.48 10.54 10.55
C ASP A 115 4.51 11.47 9.34
N ILE A 116 3.87 11.03 8.24
CA ILE A 116 3.90 11.75 6.95
C ILE A 116 2.89 12.89 6.95
N ASN A 117 1.70 12.67 7.54
CA ASN A 117 0.65 13.68 7.62
C ASN A 117 0.43 14.17 9.03
N THR A 118 1.18 15.18 9.42
CA THR A 118 1.14 15.77 10.77
C THR A 118 -0.05 16.71 11.01
N ASN A 119 -1.00 16.81 10.07
CA ASN A 119 -2.15 17.67 10.21
C ASN A 119 -3.14 17.13 11.26
N ILE A 120 -3.76 18.04 11.99
CA ILE A 120 -4.83 17.71 12.93
C ILE A 120 -6.17 18.13 12.28
N LEU A 121 -7.08 17.16 12.20
CA LEU A 121 -8.42 17.39 11.69
C LEU A 121 -9.25 18.23 12.64
N SER A 122 -10.33 18.84 12.16
CA SER A 122 -11.27 19.62 12.97
C SER A 122 -11.93 18.82 14.10
N SER A 123 -11.91 17.49 14.02
CA SER A 123 -12.32 16.57 15.11
C SER A 123 -11.31 16.47 16.25
N GLY A 124 -10.10 17.02 16.11
CA GLY A 124 -8.98 16.85 17.03
C GLY A 124 -8.19 15.55 16.83
N SER A 125 -8.55 14.74 15.83
CA SER A 125 -7.81 13.52 15.47
C SER A 125 -6.71 13.85 14.47
N ASN A 126 -5.62 13.08 14.47
CA ASN A 126 -4.57 13.21 13.44
C ASN A 126 -5.08 12.72 12.09
N ALA A 127 -4.61 13.35 11.04
CA ALA A 127 -4.93 12.96 9.68
C ALA A 127 -4.21 11.66 9.31
N ASN A 128 -4.78 10.92 8.36
CA ASN A 128 -4.16 9.70 7.84
C ASN A 128 -3.32 10.05 6.61
N SER A 129 -2.12 9.50 6.54
CA SER A 129 -1.32 9.53 5.30
C SER A 129 -1.81 8.52 4.27
N PHE A 130 -2.52 7.49 4.72
CA PHE A 130 -3.01 6.40 3.87
C PHE A 130 -4.52 6.31 3.89
N THR A 131 -5.11 6.21 2.70
CA THR A 131 -6.53 5.93 2.48
C THR A 131 -6.74 4.44 2.17
N SER A 132 -7.98 4.00 2.00
CA SER A 132 -8.31 2.61 1.67
C SER A 132 -7.77 2.12 0.32
N ASN A 133 -7.38 3.03 -0.56
CA ASN A 133 -6.95 2.73 -1.93
C ASN A 133 -5.46 2.98 -2.17
N HIS A 134 -4.64 3.02 -1.10
CA HIS A 134 -3.20 3.16 -1.26
C HIS A 134 -2.59 1.92 -1.91
N VAL A 135 -1.49 2.10 -2.60
CA VAL A 135 -0.71 1.04 -3.24
C VAL A 135 0.74 1.14 -2.82
N MET A 136 1.43 -0.01 -2.78
CA MET A 136 2.87 -0.07 -2.57
C MET A 136 3.48 -1.27 -3.29
N THR A 137 4.73 -1.14 -3.68
CA THR A 137 5.57 -2.21 -4.21
C THR A 137 7.00 -2.02 -3.76
N THR A 138 7.82 -3.07 -3.86
CA THR A 138 9.26 -3.00 -3.62
C THR A 138 10.02 -3.05 -4.92
N THR A 139 10.99 -2.18 -5.08
CA THR A 139 12.10 -2.35 -6.00
C THR A 139 13.27 -3.04 -5.28
N GLU A 140 14.45 -3.13 -5.88
CA GLU A 140 15.60 -3.77 -5.24
C GLU A 140 16.01 -3.12 -3.91
N ASN A 141 15.87 -1.78 -3.79
CA ASN A 141 16.44 -1.02 -2.69
C ASN A 141 15.47 -0.15 -1.90
N MET A 142 14.21 -0.10 -2.30
CA MET A 142 13.22 0.77 -1.67
C MET A 142 11.79 0.27 -1.82
N VAL A 143 10.91 0.80 -0.98
CA VAL A 143 9.45 0.69 -1.14
C VAL A 143 8.97 1.96 -1.82
N ILE A 144 8.23 1.81 -2.92
CA ILE A 144 7.49 2.86 -3.61
C ILE A 144 6.02 2.74 -3.22
N PHE A 145 5.38 3.85 -2.88
CA PHE A 145 4.01 3.84 -2.37
C PHE A 145 3.27 5.15 -2.64
N SER A 146 1.96 5.14 -2.48
CA SER A 146 1.14 6.34 -2.52
C SER A 146 0.78 6.81 -1.11
N ALA A 147 0.94 8.09 -0.82
CA ALA A 147 0.59 8.69 0.47
C ALA A 147 0.22 10.17 0.34
N ASN A 148 -0.49 10.69 1.35
CA ASN A 148 -0.93 12.08 1.45
C ASN A 148 -0.27 12.72 2.66
N ASP A 149 0.48 13.79 2.45
CA ASP A 149 1.12 14.58 3.51
C ASP A 149 0.27 15.77 4.00
N GLY A 150 -0.96 15.89 3.47
CA GLY A 150 -1.86 16.98 3.78
C GLY A 150 -1.55 18.31 3.08
N THR A 151 -0.52 18.34 2.23
CA THR A 151 -0.07 19.53 1.47
C THR A 151 -0.18 19.32 -0.04
N HIS A 152 0.24 18.15 -0.53
CA HIS A 152 0.28 17.84 -1.96
C HIS A 152 -0.87 16.93 -2.41
N GLY A 153 -1.71 16.43 -1.48
CA GLY A 153 -2.69 15.40 -1.78
C GLY A 153 -2.07 14.00 -1.74
N ASN A 154 -2.73 13.03 -2.40
CA ASN A 154 -2.21 11.67 -2.47
C ASN A 154 -1.26 11.54 -3.66
N GLU A 155 0.03 11.39 -3.39
CA GLU A 155 1.10 11.44 -4.37
C GLU A 155 2.09 10.28 -4.23
N LEU A 156 3.13 10.28 -5.09
CA LEU A 156 4.13 9.23 -5.14
C LEU A 156 5.24 9.44 -4.11
N TRP A 157 5.43 8.45 -3.25
CA TRP A 157 6.42 8.46 -2.17
C TRP A 157 7.36 7.27 -2.25
N LYS A 158 8.50 7.37 -1.58
CA LYS A 158 9.47 6.29 -1.39
C LYS A 158 9.95 6.20 0.04
N THR A 159 10.51 5.01 0.40
CA THR A 159 11.27 4.81 1.63
C THR A 159 12.33 3.73 1.45
N ASP A 160 13.48 3.90 2.11
CA ASP A 160 14.50 2.89 2.35
C ASP A 160 14.32 2.20 3.72
N GLY A 161 13.17 2.43 4.37
CA GLY A 161 12.88 1.96 5.72
C GLY A 161 13.39 2.87 6.84
N THR A 162 13.93 4.04 6.52
CA THR A 162 14.32 5.07 7.50
C THR A 162 13.43 6.31 7.38
N ALA A 163 13.28 7.07 8.45
CA ALA A 163 12.53 8.33 8.42
C ALA A 163 13.17 9.37 7.47
N ALA A 164 14.51 9.37 7.37
CA ALA A 164 15.25 10.27 6.49
C ALA A 164 15.09 9.90 5.00
N GLY A 165 15.08 8.59 4.68
CA GLY A 165 14.88 8.09 3.32
C GLY A 165 13.40 8.04 2.90
N THR A 166 12.45 8.39 3.82
CA THR A 166 11.02 8.48 3.49
C THR A 166 10.70 9.89 3.00
N ALA A 167 10.40 10.02 1.70
CA ALA A 167 10.23 11.29 1.03
C ALA A 167 9.23 11.22 -0.14
N LEU A 168 8.61 12.36 -0.44
CA LEU A 168 7.87 12.57 -1.68
C LEU A 168 8.83 12.40 -2.87
N VAL A 169 8.45 11.56 -3.83
CA VAL A 169 9.18 11.41 -5.10
C VAL A 169 8.72 12.50 -6.06
N MET A 170 7.42 12.62 -6.27
CA MET A 170 6.84 13.58 -7.20
C MET A 170 5.39 13.90 -6.83
N ASP A 171 5.03 15.17 -6.90
CA ASP A 171 3.64 15.63 -6.99
C ASP A 171 3.19 15.45 -8.44
N LEU A 172 2.42 14.38 -8.69
CA LEU A 172 1.95 13.99 -10.03
C LEU A 172 0.80 14.88 -10.54
N THR A 173 0.12 15.57 -9.63
CA THR A 173 -1.00 16.48 -9.93
C THR A 173 -0.85 17.81 -9.21
N PRO A 174 0.16 18.63 -9.55
CA PRO A 174 0.44 19.86 -8.84
C PRO A 174 -0.72 20.86 -8.93
N GLY A 175 -1.05 21.50 -7.81
CA GLY A 175 -2.07 22.53 -7.70
C GLY A 175 -3.13 22.24 -6.65
N SER A 176 -4.17 23.09 -6.62
CA SER A 176 -5.27 22.98 -5.66
C SER A 176 -6.61 23.37 -6.28
N HIS A 177 -7.70 22.91 -5.70
CA HIS A 177 -9.05 23.35 -6.03
C HIS A 177 -9.23 24.83 -5.71
N SER A 178 -9.43 25.66 -6.73
CA SER A 178 -9.52 27.11 -6.61
C SER A 178 -10.63 27.62 -5.69
N SER A 179 -11.67 26.80 -5.44
CA SER A 179 -12.82 27.18 -4.60
C SER A 179 -12.75 26.63 -3.17
N MET A 180 -11.94 25.60 -2.89
CA MET A 180 -11.92 24.91 -1.61
C MET A 180 -10.53 24.85 -0.96
N GLY A 181 -9.46 25.22 -1.68
CA GLY A 181 -8.10 25.28 -1.16
C GLY A 181 -7.44 23.92 -0.88
N TYR A 182 -8.12 22.79 -1.17
CA TYR A 182 -7.53 21.47 -1.01
C TYR A 182 -6.59 21.15 -2.18
N PRO A 183 -5.45 20.48 -1.93
CA PRO A 183 -4.57 20.02 -3.00
C PRO A 183 -5.29 19.01 -3.89
N TRP A 184 -4.92 18.96 -5.15
CA TRP A 184 -5.33 17.86 -6.01
C TRP A 184 -4.67 16.58 -5.54
N SER A 185 -5.26 15.44 -5.87
CA SER A 185 -4.77 14.14 -5.47
C SER A 185 -4.73 13.22 -6.67
N SER A 186 -3.63 12.52 -6.82
CA SER A 186 -3.48 11.46 -7.81
C SER A 186 -4.16 10.18 -7.33
N VAL A 187 -4.97 9.55 -8.18
CA VAL A 187 -5.41 8.18 -7.97
C VAL A 187 -4.34 7.26 -8.57
N ILE A 188 -3.43 6.79 -7.71
CA ILE A 188 -2.37 5.86 -8.09
C ILE A 188 -2.87 4.44 -7.82
N SER A 189 -2.74 3.55 -8.80
CA SER A 189 -3.19 2.16 -8.69
C SER A 189 -2.36 1.21 -9.55
N HIS A 190 -2.58 -0.11 -9.39
CA HIS A 190 -1.94 -1.16 -10.17
C HIS A 190 -0.40 -1.06 -10.17
N MET A 191 0.17 -0.80 -9.00
CA MET A 191 1.62 -0.65 -8.84
C MET A 191 2.30 -2.02 -8.82
N THR A 192 3.38 -2.16 -9.60
CA THR A 192 4.20 -3.37 -9.66
C THR A 192 5.64 -3.01 -9.99
N SER A 193 6.59 -3.86 -9.62
CA SER A 193 8.02 -3.63 -9.86
C SER A 193 8.58 -4.51 -10.97
N MET A 194 9.67 -4.03 -11.58
CA MET A 194 10.52 -4.76 -12.51
C MET A 194 11.97 -4.29 -12.28
N GLY A 195 12.76 -5.10 -11.58
CA GLY A 195 14.08 -4.69 -11.13
C GLY A 195 14.03 -3.44 -10.22
N ASP A 196 14.81 -2.44 -10.56
CA ASP A 196 14.87 -1.16 -9.85
C ASP A 196 13.72 -0.20 -10.18
N LEU A 197 12.84 -0.57 -11.10
CA LEU A 197 11.74 0.27 -11.56
C LEU A 197 10.42 -0.15 -10.94
N ALA A 198 9.57 0.82 -10.61
CA ALA A 198 8.15 0.60 -10.31
C ALA A 198 7.28 1.21 -11.41
N PHE A 199 6.28 0.44 -11.84
CA PHE A 199 5.29 0.82 -12.85
C PHE A 199 3.93 0.97 -12.17
N PHE A 200 3.16 1.98 -12.54
CA PHE A 200 1.86 2.25 -11.95
C PHE A 200 0.94 3.04 -12.88
N TYR A 201 -0.34 2.98 -12.59
CA TYR A 201 -1.35 3.77 -13.29
C TYR A 201 -1.75 4.99 -12.47
N VAL A 202 -1.86 6.13 -13.15
CA VAL A 202 -2.36 7.39 -12.58
C VAL A 202 -3.64 7.80 -13.28
N ASP A 203 -4.68 8.07 -12.49
CA ASP A 203 -5.91 8.72 -12.94
C ASP A 203 -6.08 10.03 -12.16
N SER A 204 -5.76 11.15 -12.80
CA SER A 204 -6.01 12.46 -12.22
C SER A 204 -7.45 12.88 -12.50
N ASN A 205 -8.39 12.32 -11.76
CA ASN A 205 -9.81 12.66 -11.86
C ASN A 205 -10.14 13.90 -11.00
N SER A 206 -9.27 14.91 -11.00
CA SER A 206 -9.47 16.16 -10.28
C SER A 206 -10.55 16.99 -10.97
N ALA A 207 -11.61 17.31 -10.24
CA ALA A 207 -12.70 18.15 -10.72
C ALA A 207 -12.16 19.49 -11.24
N GLY A 208 -12.13 19.67 -12.56
CA GLY A 208 -11.71 20.91 -13.22
C GLY A 208 -10.47 20.82 -14.09
N ALA A 209 -9.65 19.78 -14.00
CA ALA A 209 -8.61 19.47 -14.98
C ALA A 209 -9.11 18.43 -15.99
N SER A 210 -8.59 18.45 -17.20
CA SER A 210 -8.79 17.37 -18.17
C SER A 210 -8.32 16.08 -17.51
N SER A 211 -9.17 15.03 -17.44
CA SER A 211 -8.80 13.77 -16.81
C SER A 211 -7.56 13.21 -17.52
N TYR A 212 -6.43 13.25 -16.84
CA TYR A 212 -5.17 12.74 -17.32
C TYR A 212 -5.02 11.30 -16.85
N LYS A 213 -4.90 10.37 -17.78
CA LYS A 213 -4.74 8.94 -17.52
C LYS A 213 -3.45 8.46 -18.15
N ALA A 214 -2.57 7.89 -17.34
CA ALA A 214 -1.26 7.49 -17.81
C ALA A 214 -0.69 6.28 -17.06
N ALA A 215 0.08 5.48 -17.77
CA ALA A 215 1.03 4.56 -17.15
C ALA A 215 2.34 5.31 -16.90
N PHE A 216 2.84 5.21 -15.70
CA PHE A 216 4.08 5.79 -15.24
C PHE A 216 5.11 4.73 -14.91
N VAL A 217 6.36 5.12 -15.00
CA VAL A 217 7.51 4.41 -14.44
C VAL A 217 8.26 5.35 -13.50
N THR A 218 8.92 4.78 -12.48
CA THR A 218 9.80 5.49 -11.57
C THR A 218 10.97 4.61 -11.13
N ASP A 219 12.16 5.20 -10.98
CA ASP A 219 13.30 4.66 -10.26
C ASP A 219 13.41 5.20 -8.83
N GLY A 220 12.36 5.90 -8.35
CA GLY A 220 12.32 6.57 -7.06
C GLY A 220 12.98 7.95 -7.05
N THR A 221 13.34 8.52 -8.21
CA THR A 221 13.79 9.90 -8.35
C THR A 221 12.79 10.73 -9.16
N PRO A 222 12.72 12.06 -8.96
CA PRO A 222 11.88 12.92 -9.80
C PRO A 222 12.23 12.83 -11.29
N GLU A 223 13.52 12.77 -11.61
CA GLU A 223 14.03 12.73 -12.98
C GLU A 223 13.74 11.38 -13.66
N GLY A 224 13.74 10.28 -12.90
CA GLY A 224 13.40 8.93 -13.36
C GLY A 224 11.91 8.62 -13.28
N THR A 225 11.05 9.60 -12.94
CA THR A 225 9.59 9.43 -12.85
C THR A 225 8.91 10.12 -14.03
N PHE A 226 8.35 9.34 -14.96
CA PHE A 226 7.69 9.87 -16.15
C PHE A 226 6.59 8.95 -16.70
N ALA A 227 5.72 9.51 -17.51
CA ALA A 227 4.68 8.75 -18.20
C ALA A 227 5.25 8.03 -19.42
N ILE A 228 5.06 6.70 -19.48
CA ILE A 228 5.42 5.84 -20.62
C ILE A 228 4.28 5.69 -21.65
N ALA A 229 3.03 5.91 -21.20
CA ALA A 229 1.85 5.89 -22.04
C ALA A 229 0.76 6.76 -21.42
N ASN A 230 0.07 7.57 -22.19
CA ASN A 230 -0.97 8.46 -21.68
C ASN A 230 -2.14 8.64 -22.66
N SER A 231 -3.22 9.24 -22.20
CA SER A 231 -4.43 9.50 -23.00
C SER A 231 -4.18 10.42 -24.19
N SER A 232 -3.16 11.27 -24.16
CA SER A 232 -2.82 12.13 -25.29
C SER A 232 -2.14 11.36 -26.44
N SER A 233 -1.32 10.36 -26.11
CA SER A 233 -0.62 9.51 -27.11
C SER A 233 -1.48 8.33 -27.60
N LEU A 234 -2.36 7.80 -26.74
CA LEU A 234 -3.14 6.59 -27.03
C LEU A 234 -4.61 6.88 -27.40
N GLY A 235 -5.05 8.12 -27.33
CA GLY A 235 -6.45 8.50 -27.54
C GLY A 235 -7.31 8.21 -26.32
N TYR A 236 -8.56 7.75 -26.52
CA TYR A 236 -9.46 7.49 -25.40
C TYR A 236 -8.99 6.30 -24.57
N VAL A 237 -8.60 6.58 -23.31
CA VAL A 237 -8.19 5.60 -22.31
C VAL A 237 -9.20 5.62 -21.17
N SER A 238 -9.81 4.45 -20.88
CA SER A 238 -10.70 4.29 -19.72
C SER A 238 -9.93 3.82 -18.47
N SER A 239 -8.95 2.92 -18.67
CA SER A 239 -8.13 2.34 -17.60
C SER A 239 -6.82 1.78 -18.15
N MET A 240 -5.84 1.59 -17.27
CA MET A 240 -4.64 0.79 -17.54
C MET A 240 -4.46 -0.19 -16.37
N THR A 241 -4.34 -1.49 -16.69
CA THR A 241 -4.37 -2.56 -15.70
C THR A 241 -3.45 -3.70 -16.08
N GLY A 242 -3.29 -4.69 -15.19
CA GLY A 242 -2.59 -5.95 -15.50
C GLY A 242 -1.09 -5.79 -15.70
N PHE A 243 -0.46 -4.82 -15.01
CA PHE A 243 0.99 -4.67 -15.06
C PHE A 243 1.67 -5.95 -14.60
N THR A 244 2.43 -6.57 -15.52
CA THR A 244 3.09 -7.86 -15.31
C THR A 244 4.48 -7.84 -15.93
N ALA A 245 5.50 -8.05 -15.10
CA ALA A 245 6.88 -8.09 -15.54
C ALA A 245 7.24 -9.48 -16.11
N ILE A 246 7.88 -9.52 -17.26
CA ILE A 246 8.48 -10.73 -17.86
C ILE A 246 9.89 -10.37 -18.32
N GLY A 247 10.90 -10.83 -17.59
CA GLY A 247 12.28 -10.40 -17.80
C GLY A 247 12.44 -8.90 -17.56
N ASP A 248 12.96 -8.19 -18.54
CA ASP A 248 13.17 -6.75 -18.57
C ASP A 248 12.05 -5.97 -19.28
N GLN A 249 10.88 -6.58 -19.40
CA GLN A 249 9.72 -5.96 -20.05
C GLN A 249 8.50 -5.97 -19.13
N MET A 250 7.80 -4.84 -19.09
CA MET A 250 6.52 -4.66 -18.42
C MET A 250 5.39 -4.71 -19.42
N TYR A 251 4.50 -5.67 -19.25
CA TYR A 251 3.26 -5.80 -20.03
C TYR A 251 2.10 -5.19 -19.29
N PHE A 252 1.20 -4.50 -19.98
CA PHE A 252 -0.02 -3.93 -19.40
C PHE A 252 -1.13 -3.79 -20.43
N VAL A 253 -2.37 -3.73 -19.94
CA VAL A 253 -3.55 -3.62 -20.78
C VAL A 253 -4.08 -2.19 -20.71
N VAL A 254 -4.31 -1.58 -21.86
CA VAL A 254 -4.99 -0.28 -21.98
C VAL A 254 -6.42 -0.52 -22.46
N GLY A 255 -7.39 -0.13 -21.64
CA GLY A 255 -8.82 -0.15 -21.95
C GLY A 255 -9.28 1.17 -22.56
N GLY A 256 -10.26 1.11 -23.49
CA GLY A 256 -10.82 2.29 -24.15
C GLY A 256 -11.93 1.88 -25.12
N GLY A 257 -11.83 2.21 -26.39
CA GLY A 257 -12.71 1.73 -27.46
C GLY A 257 -12.50 0.24 -27.82
N GLY A 258 -11.66 -0.44 -27.09
CA GLY A 258 -11.24 -1.84 -27.08
C GLY A 258 -10.16 -2.01 -26.03
N SER A 259 -9.75 -3.26 -25.75
CA SER A 259 -8.62 -3.53 -24.84
C SER A 259 -7.43 -4.03 -25.64
N ASN A 260 -6.28 -3.38 -25.49
CA ASN A 260 -5.04 -3.73 -26.18
C ASN A 260 -3.92 -4.01 -25.19
N LEU A 261 -3.05 -4.95 -25.55
CA LEU A 261 -1.84 -5.27 -24.80
C LEU A 261 -0.69 -4.36 -25.26
N TYR A 262 -0.02 -3.77 -24.29
CA TYR A 262 1.17 -2.94 -24.50
C TYR A 262 2.36 -3.54 -23.77
N VAL A 263 3.55 -3.17 -24.20
CA VAL A 263 4.82 -3.54 -23.59
C VAL A 263 5.73 -2.32 -23.49
N SER A 264 6.50 -2.23 -22.42
CA SER A 264 7.51 -1.18 -22.19
C SER A 264 8.71 -1.78 -21.47
N ASP A 265 9.91 -1.30 -21.79
CA ASP A 265 11.15 -1.55 -21.06
C ASP A 265 11.42 -0.49 -19.96
N GLY A 266 10.50 0.47 -19.78
CA GLY A 266 10.64 1.56 -18.83
C GLY A 266 11.46 2.75 -19.35
N THR A 267 11.80 2.78 -20.63
CA THR A 267 12.51 3.92 -21.26
C THR A 267 11.56 4.84 -22.01
N ILE A 268 12.00 6.08 -22.21
CA ILE A 268 11.34 7.03 -23.14
C ILE A 268 11.95 6.79 -24.54
N ASN A 269 11.12 6.40 -25.49
CA ASN A 269 11.50 6.37 -26.92
C ASN A 269 11.07 7.65 -27.62
#